data_a010e219ae9fc16c2c47aa32152d3770
#
_entry.id   a010e219ae9fc16c2c47aa32152d3770
#
_cell.length_a   1.000
_cell.length_b   1.000
_cell.length_c   1.000
_cell.angle_alpha   90.00
_cell.angle_beta   90.00
_cell.angle_gamma   90.00
#
_symmetry.space_group_name_H-M   'P 1'
#
loop_
_entity.id
_entity.type
_entity.pdbx_description
1 polymer ?
#
loop_
_entity_poly.entity_id
_entity_poly.type
_entity_poly.pdbx_seq_one_letter_code
_entity_poly.pdbx_strand_id
1 'polypeptide(L)'
;MSWNIGLKSNMGRGEQGGIDYNYLENFISGSIEVGHWYLDLSVESSQPPEYGFKYQGIDRFFLSYIGNARSLEIGDISAVFGRGLALNLDENQAIDFDNEIMGLRFSSVFLENHEIDLLAGFKNQYRFYSPSSDLREPDGEAAYELVGAEATMNSESGMWSLIPYLIASRMQSDFVWQELDADIGAIVTDTVTQKMNAIQAGWGQSIYGENWDLYLEYNKTWKAFDYPVASQSIQQLEHGQSLISTDLNYNQEGQAFNLQLNWFPEWFTTLFEYKRYLNGPETSSQKRNPMLLATKPLPWQMGPTGIREHDISLLGNVTHPVDYGDELGWNLELRKTLSDSWSMVINGAQTSQSSPDGDPGILPTQDFDRNPWQEYYAEFEYSGSSFYQRLLIAYTRSVLSGQSAAEIMEHYTFVPAYLSWHPNENLVLSTVVELQNTKVYGELYSGDVLEGHNFQSGHFIASADYEHNYSAAIIWDTSNDPGLLTNGAEIQHWVSGEVSVKPRDGMWLRASYGKEKGGVRCTGGVCRVLNPFEGFRFALEWRL
;
A
#
# COMPACT_ATOMS: atom_id res chain seq x y z
N MET A 1 -20.61 -29.79 7.90
CA MET A 1 -19.70 -29.26 8.90
C MET A 1 -18.29 -29.44 8.37
N SER A 2 -17.59 -28.36 8.11
CA SER A 2 -16.17 -28.34 7.75
C SER A 2 -15.42 -27.58 8.83
N TRP A 3 -14.15 -27.87 8.99
CA TRP A 3 -13.27 -27.13 9.89
C TRP A 3 -11.86 -27.11 9.31
N ASN A 4 -11.10 -26.10 9.67
CA ASN A 4 -9.71 -25.91 9.28
C ASN A 4 -8.95 -25.37 10.48
N ILE A 5 -7.71 -25.82 10.67
CA ILE A 5 -6.78 -25.27 11.65
C ILE A 5 -5.49 -24.95 10.94
N GLY A 6 -5.01 -23.73 11.12
CA GLY A 6 -3.74 -23.24 10.60
C GLY A 6 -2.75 -22.94 11.72
N LEU A 7 -1.49 -23.24 11.48
CA LEU A 7 -0.36 -22.79 12.27
C LEU A 7 0.65 -22.15 11.33
N LYS A 8 1.01 -20.90 11.60
CA LYS A 8 2.12 -20.22 10.95
C LYS A 8 3.12 -19.79 12.03
N SER A 9 4.38 -20.14 11.84
CA SER A 9 5.44 -19.73 12.75
C SER A 9 6.62 -19.22 11.95
N ASN A 10 7.05 -17.99 12.23
CA ASN A 10 8.22 -17.36 11.63
C ASN A 10 9.23 -17.07 12.73
N MET A 11 10.48 -17.36 12.48
CA MET A 11 11.57 -16.99 13.38
C MET A 11 12.79 -16.56 12.60
N GLY A 12 13.52 -15.61 13.16
CA GLY A 12 14.79 -15.17 12.63
C GLY A 12 15.80 -14.91 13.73
N ARG A 13 17.06 -15.14 13.39
CA ARG A 13 18.19 -14.81 14.24
C ARG A 13 19.30 -14.21 13.41
N GLY A 14 19.63 -12.97 13.70
CA GLY A 14 20.65 -12.26 12.94
C GLY A 14 20.75 -10.80 13.33
N GLU A 15 21.08 -9.99 12.34
CA GLU A 15 21.26 -8.55 12.44
C GLU A 15 20.29 -7.83 11.50
N GLN A 16 19.70 -6.76 11.98
CA GLN A 16 18.83 -5.91 11.19
C GLN A 16 19.26 -4.44 11.35
N GLY A 17 19.64 -3.80 10.23
CA GLY A 17 20.12 -2.41 10.28
C GLY A 17 21.36 -2.20 11.17
N GLY A 18 22.24 -3.18 11.32
CA GLY A 18 23.44 -3.10 12.16
C GLY A 18 23.21 -3.42 13.65
N ILE A 19 22.03 -3.91 14.03
CA ILE A 19 21.65 -4.25 15.40
C ILE A 19 21.27 -5.72 15.47
N ASP A 20 21.77 -6.44 16.48
CA ASP A 20 21.34 -7.82 16.75
C ASP A 20 19.83 -7.89 16.91
N TYR A 21 19.18 -8.69 16.07
CA TYR A 21 17.74 -8.84 16.04
C TYR A 21 17.32 -10.31 15.94
N ASN A 22 16.56 -10.75 16.95
CA ASN A 22 15.97 -12.07 16.96
C ASN A 22 14.47 -11.92 17.09
N TYR A 23 13.69 -12.57 16.22
CA TYR A 23 12.25 -12.51 16.25
C TYR A 23 11.60 -13.90 16.29
N LEU A 24 10.40 -13.94 16.84
CA LEU A 24 9.54 -15.11 16.84
C LEU A 24 8.08 -14.68 16.76
N GLU A 25 7.42 -15.11 15.70
CA GLU A 25 6.00 -14.88 15.46
C GLU A 25 5.27 -16.21 15.33
N ASN A 26 4.16 -16.34 16.01
CA ASN A 26 3.30 -17.51 15.92
C ASN A 26 1.86 -17.08 15.73
N PHE A 27 1.21 -17.62 14.72
CA PHE A 27 -0.20 -17.43 14.43
C PHE A 27 -0.89 -18.79 14.46
N ILE A 28 -1.95 -18.89 15.24
CA ILE A 28 -2.82 -20.06 15.26
C ILE A 28 -4.18 -19.59 14.81
N SER A 29 -4.65 -20.09 13.67
CA SER A 29 -5.96 -19.79 13.13
C SER A 29 -6.85 -21.03 13.15
N GLY A 30 -8.15 -20.83 13.32
CA GLY A 30 -9.13 -21.90 13.24
C GLY A 30 -10.42 -21.40 12.66
N SER A 31 -10.97 -22.12 11.67
CA SER A 31 -12.27 -21.82 11.11
C SER A 31 -13.20 -23.01 11.18
N ILE A 32 -14.49 -22.75 11.39
CA ILE A 32 -15.54 -23.75 11.47
C ILE A 32 -16.74 -23.26 10.65
N GLU A 33 -17.24 -24.12 9.78
CA GLU A 33 -18.45 -23.87 9.01
C GLU A 33 -19.53 -24.92 9.37
N VAL A 34 -20.70 -24.44 9.77
CA VAL A 34 -21.85 -25.27 10.13
C VAL A 34 -23.13 -24.70 9.50
N GLY A 35 -23.60 -25.31 8.43
CA GLY A 35 -24.77 -24.83 7.69
C GLY A 35 -24.51 -23.45 7.08
N HIS A 36 -25.21 -22.45 7.59
CA HIS A 36 -25.10 -21.06 7.16
C HIS A 36 -24.11 -20.22 8.00
N TRP A 37 -23.53 -20.82 9.02
CA TRP A 37 -22.65 -20.13 9.95
C TRP A 37 -21.19 -20.44 9.66
N TYR A 38 -20.36 -19.40 9.67
CA TYR A 38 -18.91 -19.47 9.58
C TYR A 38 -18.29 -18.69 10.74
N LEU A 39 -17.38 -19.33 11.45
CA LEU A 39 -16.57 -18.72 12.51
C LEU A 39 -15.10 -18.81 12.12
N ASP A 40 -14.37 -17.72 12.24
CA ASP A 40 -12.93 -17.65 12.14
C ASP A 40 -12.33 -17.00 13.37
N LEU A 41 -11.24 -17.56 13.87
CA LEU A 41 -10.51 -17.07 15.03
C LEU A 41 -9.01 -17.22 14.79
N SER A 42 -8.27 -16.14 14.99
CA SER A 42 -6.81 -16.12 14.96
C SER A 42 -6.24 -15.62 16.28
N VAL A 43 -5.15 -16.23 16.71
CA VAL A 43 -4.37 -15.84 17.88
C VAL A 43 -2.93 -15.62 17.45
N GLU A 44 -2.39 -14.48 17.80
CA GLU A 44 -1.01 -14.09 17.52
C GLU A 44 -0.17 -14.03 18.79
N SER A 45 1.09 -14.44 18.68
CA SER A 45 2.13 -14.23 19.68
C SER A 45 3.43 -13.86 18.97
N SER A 46 3.73 -12.56 18.93
CA SER A 46 4.89 -11.97 18.25
C SER A 46 5.76 -11.23 19.26
N GLN A 47 6.97 -11.78 19.57
CA GLN A 47 7.81 -11.27 20.66
C GLN A 47 9.31 -11.41 20.40
N PRO A 48 9.95 -10.47 19.73
CA PRO A 48 9.39 -9.43 18.87
C PRO A 48 8.92 -10.03 17.53
N PRO A 49 8.07 -9.29 16.77
CA PRO A 49 7.77 -9.65 15.39
C PRO A 49 8.96 -9.39 14.46
N GLU A 50 8.88 -9.88 13.23
CA GLU A 50 9.82 -9.50 12.17
C GLU A 50 9.66 -8.02 11.81
N TYR A 51 8.41 -7.60 11.64
CA TYR A 51 7.99 -6.21 11.43
C TYR A 51 6.85 -5.89 12.39
N GLY A 52 6.62 -4.60 12.65
CA GLY A 52 5.51 -4.15 13.49
C GLY A 52 5.77 -4.26 14.99
N PHE A 53 4.70 -4.41 15.76
CA PHE A 53 4.71 -4.33 17.22
C PHE A 53 4.68 -5.70 17.89
N LYS A 54 5.20 -5.74 19.11
CA LYS A 54 4.99 -6.90 19.98
C LYS A 54 3.50 -7.04 20.27
N TYR A 55 2.95 -8.18 19.92
CA TYR A 55 1.55 -8.50 20.15
C TYR A 55 1.41 -9.88 20.82
N GLN A 56 0.40 -10.03 21.65
CA GLN A 56 -0.02 -11.30 22.22
C GLN A 56 -1.49 -11.25 22.54
N GLY A 57 -2.29 -11.99 21.80
CA GLY A 57 -3.74 -11.98 21.99
C GLY A 57 -4.51 -12.60 20.85
N ILE A 58 -5.81 -12.34 20.87
CA ILE A 58 -6.69 -12.61 19.73
C ILE A 58 -6.41 -11.54 18.68
N ASP A 59 -5.89 -11.95 17.55
CA ASP A 59 -5.57 -11.11 16.41
C ASP A 59 -6.82 -10.86 15.58
N ARG A 60 -7.61 -11.89 15.32
CA ARG A 60 -8.84 -11.82 14.53
C ARG A 60 -9.95 -12.64 15.14
N PHE A 61 -11.14 -12.07 15.15
CA PHE A 61 -12.40 -12.74 15.46
C PHE A 61 -13.44 -12.38 14.40
N PHE A 62 -13.99 -13.36 13.71
CA PHE A 62 -15.00 -13.14 12.68
C PHE A 62 -16.07 -14.22 12.75
N LEU A 63 -17.33 -13.82 12.86
CA LEU A 63 -18.50 -14.70 12.81
C LEU A 63 -19.43 -14.21 11.71
N SER A 64 -19.79 -15.07 10.77
CA SER A 64 -20.75 -14.73 9.73
C SER A 64 -21.90 -15.73 9.64
N TYR A 65 -23.06 -15.21 9.27
CA TYR A 65 -24.22 -15.94 8.82
C TYR A 65 -24.53 -15.57 7.38
N ILE A 66 -24.57 -16.56 6.48
CA ILE A 66 -24.84 -16.38 5.06
C ILE A 66 -26.11 -17.15 4.69
N GLY A 67 -27.21 -16.42 4.53
CA GLY A 67 -28.49 -16.94 4.03
C GLY A 67 -28.66 -16.66 2.54
N ASN A 68 -29.81 -17.07 1.97
CA ASN A 68 -30.05 -16.94 0.52
C ASN A 68 -30.10 -15.48 0.03
N ALA A 69 -30.55 -14.54 0.85
CA ALA A 69 -30.72 -13.14 0.48
C ALA A 69 -30.18 -12.17 1.53
N ARG A 70 -29.57 -12.67 2.59
CA ARG A 70 -29.09 -11.85 3.70
C ARG A 70 -27.82 -12.44 4.28
N SER A 71 -26.90 -11.57 4.67
CA SER A 71 -25.74 -11.93 5.49
C SER A 71 -25.64 -11.04 6.72
N LEU A 72 -25.04 -11.57 7.76
CA LEU A 72 -24.71 -10.86 8.99
C LEU A 72 -23.28 -11.25 9.37
N GLU A 73 -22.45 -10.26 9.58
CA GLU A 73 -21.06 -10.42 10.00
C GLU A 73 -20.83 -9.68 11.31
N ILE A 74 -20.07 -10.27 12.21
CA ILE A 74 -19.75 -9.73 13.55
C ILE A 74 -18.27 -10.03 13.83
N GLY A 75 -17.54 -9.04 14.29
CA GLY A 75 -16.12 -9.16 14.62
C GLY A 75 -15.26 -8.19 13.80
N ASP A 76 -14.11 -8.64 13.33
CA ASP A 76 -13.22 -7.86 12.48
C ASP A 76 -13.80 -7.82 11.06
N ILE A 77 -14.24 -6.63 10.66
CA ILE A 77 -14.97 -6.40 9.41
C ILE A 77 -14.07 -5.78 8.37
N SER A 78 -13.87 -6.53 7.28
CA SER A 78 -13.38 -5.98 6.01
C SER A 78 -14.57 -5.52 5.18
N ALA A 79 -14.50 -4.34 4.57
CA ALA A 79 -15.57 -3.82 3.70
C ALA A 79 -15.03 -2.78 2.73
N VAL A 80 -15.59 -2.76 1.53
CA VAL A 80 -15.28 -1.74 0.51
C VAL A 80 -16.59 -1.15 0.02
N PHE A 81 -16.73 0.17 0.06
CA PHE A 81 -17.85 0.88 -0.58
C PHE A 81 -17.39 1.49 -1.89
N GLY A 82 -18.15 1.21 -2.96
CA GLY A 82 -17.73 1.52 -4.31
C GLY A 82 -16.42 0.78 -4.66
N ARG A 83 -15.38 1.55 -4.98
CA ARG A 83 -13.99 1.06 -5.16
C ARG A 83 -13.03 1.65 -4.11
N GLY A 84 -13.54 2.02 -2.95
CA GLY A 84 -12.73 2.45 -1.82
C GLY A 84 -12.49 3.94 -1.70
N LEU A 85 -13.08 4.80 -2.54
CA LEU A 85 -12.94 6.26 -2.37
C LEU A 85 -13.48 6.76 -1.03
N ALA A 86 -14.52 6.10 -0.52
CA ALA A 86 -15.10 6.44 0.77
C ALA A 86 -14.71 5.46 1.87
N LEU A 87 -14.67 4.16 1.57
CA LEU A 87 -14.38 3.12 2.53
C LEU A 87 -13.65 1.96 1.86
N ASN A 88 -12.48 1.63 2.40
CA ASN A 88 -11.74 0.41 2.13
C ASN A 88 -11.11 -0.06 3.44
N LEU A 89 -11.74 -1.06 4.06
CA LEU A 89 -11.30 -1.70 5.29
C LEU A 89 -10.66 -3.02 4.92
N ASP A 90 -9.38 -3.17 5.22
CA ASP A 90 -8.58 -4.33 4.84
C ASP A 90 -7.45 -4.59 5.84
N GLU A 91 -7.02 -5.82 5.93
CA GLU A 91 -5.84 -6.25 6.67
C GLU A 91 -4.80 -6.83 5.72
N ASN A 92 -3.56 -6.37 5.82
CA ASN A 92 -2.43 -6.90 5.07
C ASN A 92 -1.23 -7.15 5.98
N GLN A 93 -1.12 -8.38 6.47
CA GLN A 93 -0.02 -8.80 7.36
C GLN A 93 1.37 -8.69 6.72
N ALA A 94 1.48 -8.71 5.38
CA ALA A 94 2.79 -8.62 4.70
C ALA A 94 3.47 -7.26 4.86
N ILE A 95 2.68 -6.22 5.17
CA ILE A 95 3.15 -4.85 5.38
C ILE A 95 2.70 -4.28 6.73
N ASP A 96 2.24 -5.11 7.66
CA ASP A 96 1.71 -4.71 8.98
C ASP A 96 0.67 -3.58 8.87
N PHE A 97 -0.27 -3.73 7.94
CA PHE A 97 -1.35 -2.79 7.70
C PHE A 97 -2.67 -3.41 8.13
N ASP A 98 -3.44 -2.73 8.98
CA ASP A 98 -4.76 -3.12 9.42
C ASP A 98 -5.59 -1.88 9.75
N ASN A 99 -6.64 -1.65 8.95
CA ASN A 99 -7.67 -0.64 9.20
C ASN A 99 -9.07 -1.24 9.36
N GLU A 100 -9.19 -2.59 9.50
CA GLU A 100 -10.45 -3.25 9.82
C GLU A 100 -11.07 -2.71 11.11
N ILE A 101 -12.39 -2.81 11.22
CA ILE A 101 -13.13 -2.38 12.41
C ILE A 101 -13.71 -3.59 13.14
N MET A 102 -13.64 -3.57 14.46
CA MET A 102 -14.48 -4.46 15.29
C MET A 102 -15.90 -3.97 15.23
N GLY A 103 -16.82 -4.76 14.64
CA GLY A 103 -18.15 -4.26 14.37
C GLY A 103 -19.17 -5.27 13.91
N LEU A 104 -20.14 -4.77 13.18
CA LEU A 104 -21.26 -5.51 12.62
C LEU A 104 -21.53 -5.02 11.19
N ARG A 105 -21.70 -5.96 10.27
CA ARG A 105 -22.11 -5.71 8.89
C ARG A 105 -23.34 -6.54 8.57
N PHE A 106 -24.31 -5.93 7.94
CA PHE A 106 -25.53 -6.56 7.47
C PHE A 106 -25.73 -6.26 5.99
N SER A 107 -25.83 -7.30 5.16
CA SER A 107 -26.14 -7.16 3.74
C SER A 107 -27.45 -7.88 3.42
N SER A 108 -28.24 -7.30 2.53
CA SER A 108 -29.50 -7.88 2.10
C SER A 108 -29.81 -7.56 0.64
N VAL A 109 -30.09 -8.61 -0.12
CA VAL A 109 -30.65 -8.48 -1.48
C VAL A 109 -32.15 -8.22 -1.37
N PHE A 110 -32.64 -7.19 -2.06
CA PHE A 110 -34.04 -6.84 -2.16
C PHE A 110 -34.43 -6.58 -3.62
N LEU A 111 -35.69 -6.77 -3.97
CA LEU A 111 -36.20 -6.59 -5.34
C LEU A 111 -35.35 -7.31 -6.41
N GLU A 112 -34.90 -8.53 -6.12
CA GLU A 112 -34.14 -9.46 -7.00
C GLU A 112 -32.78 -8.95 -7.49
N ASN A 113 -32.62 -7.64 -7.75
CA ASN A 113 -31.42 -7.06 -8.38
C ASN A 113 -30.77 -5.93 -7.56
N HIS A 114 -31.28 -5.65 -6.36
CA HIS A 114 -30.76 -4.56 -5.54
C HIS A 114 -30.22 -5.11 -4.22
N GLU A 115 -29.15 -4.50 -3.75
CA GLU A 115 -28.53 -4.88 -2.48
C GLU A 115 -28.38 -3.64 -1.59
N ILE A 116 -28.51 -3.84 -0.29
CA ILE A 116 -28.15 -2.85 0.72
C ILE A 116 -27.12 -3.46 1.65
N ASP A 117 -26.11 -2.68 1.98
CA ASP A 117 -25.04 -3.01 2.90
C ASP A 117 -24.99 -1.96 4.01
N LEU A 118 -25.05 -2.40 5.26
CA LEU A 118 -25.02 -1.56 6.43
C LEU A 118 -23.90 -2.03 7.34
N LEU A 119 -23.06 -1.12 7.80
CA LEU A 119 -21.99 -1.46 8.73
C LEU A 119 -21.90 -0.44 9.87
N ALA A 120 -21.42 -0.91 11.02
CA ALA A 120 -21.10 -0.08 12.17
C ALA A 120 -19.99 -0.74 12.99
N GLY A 121 -19.02 0.02 13.42
CA GLY A 121 -17.93 -0.51 14.23
C GLY A 121 -16.93 0.54 14.67
N PHE A 122 -15.87 0.08 15.29
CA PHE A 122 -14.82 0.92 15.85
C PHE A 122 -13.43 0.26 15.71
N LYS A 123 -12.40 1.08 15.69
CA LYS A 123 -11.00 0.69 15.82
C LYS A 123 -10.41 1.44 17.00
N ASN A 124 -9.97 0.71 18.03
CA ASN A 124 -9.42 1.33 19.23
C ASN A 124 -8.02 1.88 19.02
N GLN A 125 -7.26 1.28 18.12
CA GLN A 125 -5.88 1.65 17.85
C GLN A 125 -5.57 1.46 16.36
N TYR A 126 -5.47 2.57 15.65
CA TYR A 126 -4.96 2.64 14.29
C TYR A 126 -3.62 3.37 14.30
N ARG A 127 -2.62 2.81 13.67
CA ARG A 127 -1.26 3.34 13.66
C ARG A 127 -0.93 3.99 12.34
N PHE A 128 -0.42 5.21 12.40
CA PHE A 128 0.06 5.92 11.23
C PHE A 128 1.55 5.65 11.05
N TYR A 129 1.93 5.35 9.81
CA TYR A 129 3.32 5.21 9.41
C TYR A 129 3.59 6.08 8.20
N SER A 130 4.70 6.79 8.19
CA SER A 130 5.24 7.33 6.95
C SER A 130 6.02 6.24 6.20
N PRO A 131 6.21 6.35 4.88
CA PRO A 131 7.01 5.40 4.12
C PRO A 131 8.46 5.24 4.61
N SER A 132 8.97 6.24 5.35
CA SER A 132 10.33 6.25 5.91
C SER A 132 10.40 5.89 7.39
N SER A 133 9.27 5.65 8.07
CA SER A 133 9.27 5.31 9.49
C SER A 133 9.73 3.87 9.73
N ASP A 134 10.36 3.64 10.88
CA ASP A 134 10.57 2.27 11.38
C ASP A 134 9.19 1.68 11.70
N LEU A 135 8.90 0.47 11.20
CA LEU A 135 7.63 -0.21 11.43
C LEU A 135 7.35 -0.51 12.91
N ARG A 136 8.34 -0.38 13.78
CA ARG A 136 8.21 -0.58 15.22
C ARG A 136 7.81 0.67 15.99
N GLU A 137 7.93 1.85 15.36
CA GLU A 137 7.60 3.13 15.96
C GLU A 137 6.64 3.87 15.03
N PRO A 138 5.32 3.91 15.33
CA PRO A 138 4.38 4.66 14.53
C PRO A 138 4.61 6.16 14.68
N ASP A 139 4.36 6.90 13.62
CA ASP A 139 4.37 8.37 13.67
C ASP A 139 3.22 8.92 14.54
N GLY A 140 2.21 8.12 14.79
CA GLY A 140 1.08 8.46 15.65
C GLY A 140 0.03 7.37 15.68
N GLU A 141 -0.90 7.50 16.63
CA GLU A 141 -2.02 6.57 16.83
C GLU A 141 -3.35 7.32 16.83
N ALA A 142 -4.41 6.64 16.39
CA ALA A 142 -5.76 7.14 16.45
C ALA A 142 -6.76 6.04 16.81
N ALA A 143 -7.88 6.45 17.41
CA ALA A 143 -9.06 5.61 17.54
C ALA A 143 -10.19 6.19 16.71
N TYR A 144 -11.03 5.34 16.14
CA TYR A 144 -12.19 5.80 15.40
C TYR A 144 -13.40 4.86 15.52
N GLU A 145 -14.56 5.43 15.32
CA GLU A 145 -15.84 4.75 15.17
C GLU A 145 -16.49 5.22 13.87
N LEU A 146 -17.19 4.33 13.19
CA LEU A 146 -17.90 4.68 11.96
C LEU A 146 -19.20 3.87 11.80
N VAL A 147 -20.13 4.47 11.08
CA VAL A 147 -21.34 3.83 10.57
C VAL A 147 -21.47 4.15 9.10
N GLY A 148 -21.85 3.17 8.29
CA GLY A 148 -21.95 3.32 6.85
C GLY A 148 -23.14 2.57 6.26
N ALA A 149 -23.62 3.07 5.14
CA ALA A 149 -24.63 2.45 4.31
C ALA A 149 -24.26 2.59 2.85
N GLU A 150 -24.37 1.50 2.09
CA GLU A 150 -24.26 1.44 0.64
C GLU A 150 -25.49 0.74 0.06
N ALA A 151 -25.93 1.16 -1.11
CA ALA A 151 -26.95 0.44 -1.86
C ALA A 151 -26.48 0.20 -3.29
N THR A 152 -26.55 -1.03 -3.78
CA THR A 152 -26.28 -1.37 -5.18
C THR A 152 -27.59 -1.53 -5.93
N MET A 153 -27.79 -0.70 -6.94
CA MET A 153 -28.98 -0.70 -7.79
C MET A 153 -28.61 -1.08 -9.22
N ASN A 154 -29.08 -2.24 -9.67
CA ASN A 154 -28.81 -2.73 -11.02
C ASN A 154 -30.01 -2.50 -11.94
N SER A 155 -29.74 -2.19 -13.20
CA SER A 155 -30.80 -2.18 -14.22
C SER A 155 -31.30 -3.59 -14.52
N GLU A 156 -32.56 -3.73 -14.93
CA GLU A 156 -33.13 -5.02 -15.36
C GLU A 156 -32.35 -5.65 -16.52
N SER A 157 -31.78 -4.83 -17.39
CA SER A 157 -30.96 -5.29 -18.52
C SER A 157 -29.52 -5.67 -18.11
N GLY A 158 -29.09 -5.36 -16.89
CA GLY A 158 -27.70 -5.53 -16.45
C GLY A 158 -26.71 -4.54 -17.09
N MET A 159 -27.18 -3.57 -17.88
CA MET A 159 -26.31 -2.64 -18.61
C MET A 159 -25.71 -1.54 -17.76
N TRP A 160 -26.24 -1.28 -16.58
CA TRP A 160 -25.68 -0.31 -15.64
C TRP A 160 -26.01 -0.66 -14.19
N SER A 161 -25.15 -0.19 -13.30
CA SER A 161 -25.39 -0.19 -11.84
C SER A 161 -25.09 1.19 -11.27
N LEU A 162 -25.80 1.55 -10.20
CA LEU A 162 -25.58 2.76 -9.40
C LEU A 162 -25.37 2.34 -7.94
N ILE A 163 -24.34 2.91 -7.30
CA ILE A 163 -23.90 2.52 -5.97
C ILE A 163 -23.78 3.77 -5.09
N PRO A 164 -24.90 4.37 -4.60
CA PRO A 164 -24.86 5.46 -3.65
C PRO A 164 -24.42 4.95 -2.26
N TYR A 165 -23.64 5.78 -1.54
CA TYR A 165 -23.20 5.47 -0.19
C TYR A 165 -23.13 6.71 0.70
N LEU A 166 -23.21 6.45 2.02
CA LEU A 166 -23.10 7.45 3.08
C LEU A 166 -22.34 6.86 4.26
N ILE A 167 -21.37 7.59 4.80
CA ILE A 167 -20.61 7.19 5.99
C ILE A 167 -20.57 8.37 6.96
N ALA A 168 -20.78 8.10 8.24
CA ALA A 168 -20.53 9.03 9.32
C ALA A 168 -19.50 8.42 10.26
N SER A 169 -18.54 9.20 10.71
CA SER A 169 -17.45 8.73 11.55
C SER A 169 -17.01 9.77 12.56
N ARG A 170 -16.41 9.28 13.64
CA ARG A 170 -15.71 10.06 14.63
C ARG A 170 -14.33 9.48 14.85
N MET A 171 -13.32 10.34 14.93
CA MET A 171 -11.94 9.96 15.13
C MET A 171 -11.31 10.80 16.21
N GLN A 172 -10.41 10.21 16.99
CA GLN A 172 -9.56 10.91 17.93
C GLN A 172 -8.13 10.42 17.84
N SER A 173 -7.18 11.33 18.03
CA SER A 173 -5.76 11.02 18.07
C SER A 173 -5.06 11.89 19.10
N ASP A 174 -4.14 11.30 19.82
CA ASP A 174 -3.25 12.03 20.71
C ASP A 174 -1.97 12.34 19.93
N PHE A 175 -1.53 13.59 20.01
CA PHE A 175 -0.24 13.97 19.47
C PHE A 175 0.58 14.73 20.50
N VAL A 176 1.88 14.57 20.40
CA VAL A 176 2.82 15.24 21.28
C VAL A 176 3.10 16.64 20.75
N TRP A 177 2.76 17.63 21.54
CA TRP A 177 3.02 19.03 21.26
C TRP A 177 4.30 19.47 21.92
N GLN A 178 5.14 20.20 21.20
CA GLN A 178 6.36 20.81 21.73
C GLN A 178 6.29 22.32 21.54
N GLU A 179 6.33 23.07 22.62
CA GLU A 179 6.34 24.52 22.62
C GLU A 179 7.58 25.04 23.33
N LEU A 180 8.21 26.07 22.77
CA LEU A 180 9.24 26.82 23.48
C LEU A 180 8.56 27.76 24.48
N ASP A 181 8.61 27.42 25.75
CA ASP A 181 8.19 28.34 26.81
C ASP A 181 9.18 29.50 26.90
N ALA A 182 8.73 30.68 26.48
CA ALA A 182 9.58 31.87 26.42
C ALA A 182 9.97 32.36 27.82
N ASP A 183 9.21 32.03 28.87
CA ASP A 183 9.49 32.48 30.23
C ASP A 183 10.60 31.67 30.88
N ILE A 184 10.69 30.39 30.54
CA ILE A 184 11.72 29.50 31.09
C ILE A 184 12.82 29.14 30.08
N GLY A 185 12.65 29.50 28.81
CA GLY A 185 13.59 29.20 27.73
C GLY A 185 13.80 27.71 27.47
N ALA A 186 12.81 26.87 27.81
CA ALA A 186 12.84 25.43 27.65
C ALA A 186 11.70 24.93 26.75
N ILE A 187 11.93 23.81 26.10
CA ILE A 187 10.87 23.13 25.33
C ILE A 187 9.98 22.39 26.33
N VAL A 188 8.72 22.79 26.38
CA VAL A 188 7.67 22.08 27.12
C VAL A 188 6.98 21.13 26.16
N THR A 189 6.84 19.89 26.59
CA THR A 189 6.15 18.85 25.84
C THR A 189 4.80 18.57 26.51
N ASP A 190 3.72 18.66 25.75
CA ASP A 190 2.37 18.35 26.20
C ASP A 190 1.70 17.38 25.22
N THR A 191 0.75 16.60 25.68
CA THR A 191 -0.04 15.68 24.84
C THR A 191 -1.42 16.26 24.65
N VAL A 192 -1.79 16.50 23.40
CA VAL A 192 -3.09 17.07 23.02
C VAL A 192 -3.91 16.05 22.27
N THR A 193 -5.14 15.81 22.75
CA THR A 193 -6.12 14.95 22.04
C THR A 193 -6.87 15.77 21.00
N GLN A 194 -6.74 15.43 19.74
CA GLN A 194 -7.55 15.96 18.65
C GLN A 194 -8.79 15.09 18.44
N LYS A 195 -9.94 15.72 18.20
CA LYS A 195 -11.19 15.04 17.82
C LYS A 195 -11.70 15.58 16.51
N MET A 196 -12.21 14.67 15.69
CA MET A 196 -12.76 14.96 14.37
C MET A 196 -14.04 14.18 14.16
N ASN A 197 -15.07 14.84 13.64
CA ASN A 197 -16.25 14.18 13.07
C ASN A 197 -16.18 14.32 11.55
N ALA A 198 -16.52 13.27 10.81
CA ALA A 198 -16.57 13.33 9.36
C ALA A 198 -17.85 12.71 8.82
N ILE A 199 -18.34 13.26 7.73
CA ILE A 199 -19.42 12.72 6.92
C ILE A 199 -18.88 12.57 5.49
N GLN A 200 -19.12 11.42 4.88
CA GLN A 200 -18.77 11.13 3.50
C GLN A 200 -20.03 10.72 2.76
N ALA A 201 -20.25 11.27 1.59
CA ALA A 201 -21.35 10.90 0.71
C ALA A 201 -20.85 10.84 -0.74
N GLY A 202 -21.25 9.82 -1.44
CA GLY A 202 -20.82 9.62 -2.80
C GLY A 202 -21.63 8.58 -3.55
N TRP A 203 -21.16 8.28 -4.75
CA TRP A 203 -21.77 7.27 -5.59
C TRP A 203 -20.75 6.68 -6.56
N GLY A 204 -20.89 5.40 -6.84
CA GLY A 204 -20.25 4.69 -7.94
C GLY A 204 -21.26 4.39 -9.04
N GLN A 205 -20.81 4.30 -10.30
CA GLN A 205 -21.63 3.91 -11.43
C GLN A 205 -20.82 3.03 -12.39
N SER A 206 -21.36 1.88 -12.72
CA SER A 206 -20.85 1.03 -13.81
C SER A 206 -21.78 1.10 -15.00
N ILE A 207 -21.21 1.13 -16.22
CA ILE A 207 -21.94 1.07 -17.49
C ILE A 207 -21.23 0.03 -18.36
N TYR A 208 -21.99 -0.91 -18.89
CA TYR A 208 -21.45 -2.05 -19.66
C TYR A 208 -21.91 -1.96 -21.11
N GLY A 209 -20.97 -1.95 -22.03
CA GLY A 209 -21.19 -2.10 -23.46
C GLY A 209 -20.79 -3.48 -23.95
N GLU A 210 -20.89 -3.73 -25.25
CA GLU A 210 -20.53 -5.02 -25.84
C GLU A 210 -19.03 -5.34 -25.72
N ASN A 211 -18.17 -4.33 -25.95
CA ASN A 211 -16.71 -4.47 -25.95
C ASN A 211 -16.02 -3.44 -25.04
N TRP A 212 -16.73 -2.91 -24.07
CA TRP A 212 -16.20 -1.93 -23.12
C TRP A 212 -17.03 -1.90 -21.83
N ASP A 213 -16.39 -1.51 -20.76
CA ASP A 213 -17.06 -1.09 -19.53
C ASP A 213 -16.45 0.22 -19.01
N LEU A 214 -17.29 1.01 -18.39
CA LEU A 214 -16.93 2.28 -17.77
C LEU A 214 -17.37 2.26 -16.31
N TYR A 215 -16.46 2.59 -15.41
CA TYR A 215 -16.75 2.87 -14.02
C TYR A 215 -16.41 4.32 -13.68
N LEU A 216 -17.29 4.96 -12.95
CA LEU A 216 -17.14 6.31 -12.42
C LEU A 216 -17.45 6.28 -10.94
N GLU A 217 -16.66 6.96 -10.11
CA GLU A 217 -16.94 7.13 -8.70
C GLU A 217 -16.60 8.54 -8.25
N TYR A 218 -17.47 9.11 -7.42
CA TYR A 218 -17.28 10.41 -6.79
C TYR A 218 -17.61 10.32 -5.31
N ASN A 219 -16.74 10.89 -4.49
CA ASN A 219 -16.93 11.02 -3.05
C ASN A 219 -16.71 12.46 -2.60
N LYS A 220 -17.56 12.95 -1.72
CA LYS A 220 -17.42 14.23 -1.01
C LYS A 220 -17.29 13.94 0.48
N THR A 221 -16.28 14.55 1.13
CA THR A 221 -15.99 14.41 2.56
C THR A 221 -16.13 15.78 3.23
N TRP A 222 -16.82 15.83 4.37
CA TRP A 222 -16.89 16.99 5.25
C TRP A 222 -16.28 16.60 6.59
N LYS A 223 -15.29 17.34 7.06
CA LYS A 223 -14.58 17.13 8.33
C LYS A 223 -14.81 18.33 9.24
N ALA A 224 -15.18 18.07 10.48
CA ALA A 224 -15.33 19.06 11.54
C ALA A 224 -14.41 18.68 12.70
N PHE A 225 -13.55 19.61 13.11
CA PHE A 225 -12.56 19.40 14.16
C PHE A 225 -12.97 20.10 15.45
N ASP A 226 -12.77 19.41 16.57
CA ASP A 226 -12.87 19.98 17.92
C ASP A 226 -11.45 20.03 18.51
N TYR A 227 -10.95 21.22 18.75
CA TYR A 227 -9.64 21.44 19.35
C TYR A 227 -9.82 21.84 20.81
N PRO A 228 -9.31 21.04 21.77
CA PRO A 228 -9.43 21.39 23.20
C PRO A 228 -8.60 22.60 23.62
N VAL A 229 -7.62 22.99 22.79
CA VAL A 229 -6.79 24.18 23.05
C VAL A 229 -7.14 25.23 22.02
N ALA A 230 -7.59 26.38 22.52
CA ALA A 230 -7.86 27.53 21.68
C ALA A 230 -6.65 27.79 20.75
N SER A 231 -6.84 27.45 19.48
CA SER A 231 -6.26 28.17 18.37
C SER A 231 -4.73 28.33 18.31
N GLN A 232 -3.94 27.27 18.41
CA GLN A 232 -2.52 27.42 18.13
C GLN A 232 -2.09 26.47 17.01
N SER A 233 -1.80 26.99 15.83
CA SER A 233 -1.07 26.25 14.79
C SER A 233 0.38 26.69 14.77
N ILE A 234 1.32 25.74 14.81
CA ILE A 234 2.72 26.06 14.57
C ILE A 234 2.92 26.11 13.06
N GLN A 235 3.23 27.29 12.56
CA GLN A 235 3.88 27.43 11.26
C GLN A 235 5.38 27.42 11.47
N GLN A 236 6.06 26.42 10.94
CA GLN A 236 7.49 26.43 10.83
C GLN A 236 7.87 27.42 9.72
N LEU A 237 8.42 28.55 10.10
CA LEU A 237 8.97 29.52 9.15
C LEU A 237 10.37 29.10 8.69
N GLU A 238 10.74 29.51 7.49
CA GLU A 238 12.13 29.52 7.04
C GLU A 238 13.00 30.19 8.11
N HIS A 239 13.98 29.51 8.67
CA HIS A 239 14.86 29.93 9.76
C HIS A 239 14.50 29.48 11.18
N GLY A 240 13.65 28.47 11.36
CA GLY A 240 13.42 27.86 12.67
C GLY A 240 12.60 28.72 13.64
N GLN A 241 11.88 29.72 13.17
CA GLN A 241 10.94 30.48 13.96
C GLN A 241 9.53 29.88 13.83
N SER A 242 8.85 29.66 14.95
CA SER A 242 7.46 29.18 14.99
C SER A 242 6.52 30.38 15.10
N LEU A 243 5.53 30.45 14.21
CA LEU A 243 4.43 31.41 14.32
C LEU A 243 3.18 30.68 14.80
N ILE A 244 2.57 31.16 15.85
CA ILE A 244 1.32 30.63 16.39
C ILE A 244 0.18 31.42 15.74
N SER A 245 -0.66 30.76 14.99
CA SER A 245 -1.86 31.34 14.39
C SER A 245 -3.10 30.93 15.17
N THR A 246 -3.97 31.89 15.47
CA THR A 246 -5.06 31.76 16.42
C THR A 246 -6.44 31.43 15.85
N ASP A 247 -6.60 31.06 14.60
CA ASP A 247 -7.89 30.78 13.97
C ASP A 247 -8.03 29.33 13.49
N LEU A 248 -8.65 28.49 14.30
CA LEU A 248 -8.80 27.06 14.00
C LEU A 248 -10.19 26.48 14.28
N ASN A 249 -11.24 27.08 13.76
CA ASN A 249 -12.48 26.37 13.49
C ASN A 249 -12.36 25.78 12.06
N TYR A 250 -11.77 24.60 11.94
CA TYR A 250 -11.65 23.97 10.63
C TYR A 250 -12.86 23.07 10.35
N ASN A 251 -13.75 23.57 9.52
CA ASN A 251 -14.51 22.70 8.66
C ASN A 251 -13.69 22.51 7.38
N GLN A 252 -13.24 21.32 7.11
CA GLN A 252 -12.54 20.98 5.87
C GLN A 252 -13.44 20.16 4.96
N GLU A 253 -13.34 20.42 3.70
CA GLU A 253 -13.99 19.62 2.66
C GLU A 253 -12.94 18.87 1.87
N GLY A 254 -13.21 17.61 1.59
CA GLY A 254 -12.44 16.76 0.68
C GLY A 254 -13.32 16.29 -0.47
N GLN A 255 -12.69 15.93 -1.57
CA GLN A 255 -13.36 15.28 -2.69
C GLN A 255 -12.44 14.31 -3.36
N ALA A 256 -13.00 13.20 -3.85
CA ALA A 256 -12.28 12.21 -4.62
C ALA A 256 -13.09 11.81 -5.84
N PHE A 257 -12.39 11.58 -6.94
CA PHE A 257 -12.95 11.11 -8.19
C PHE A 257 -12.08 10.03 -8.79
N ASN A 258 -12.70 8.96 -9.27
CA ASN A 258 -12.06 7.89 -10.03
C ASN A 258 -12.86 7.59 -11.30
N LEU A 259 -12.15 7.36 -12.41
CA LEU A 259 -12.72 6.89 -13.67
C LEU A 259 -11.87 5.71 -14.15
N GLN A 260 -12.52 4.63 -14.55
CA GLN A 260 -11.88 3.49 -15.19
C GLN A 260 -12.66 3.11 -16.43
N LEU A 261 -11.97 3.03 -17.58
CA LEU A 261 -12.50 2.55 -18.84
C LEU A 261 -11.70 1.32 -19.27
N ASN A 262 -12.38 0.20 -19.39
CA ASN A 262 -11.86 -0.98 -20.05
C ASN A 262 -12.45 -1.05 -21.46
N TRP A 263 -11.59 -1.25 -22.45
CA TRP A 263 -11.99 -1.42 -23.83
C TRP A 263 -11.29 -2.66 -24.41
N PHE A 264 -12.07 -3.64 -24.82
CA PHE A 264 -11.60 -4.96 -25.21
C PHE A 264 -12.16 -5.44 -26.56
N PRO A 265 -11.81 -4.76 -27.68
CA PRO A 265 -12.10 -5.28 -29.01
C PRO A 265 -11.34 -6.62 -29.21
N GLU A 266 -11.70 -7.38 -30.26
CA GLU A 266 -11.17 -8.74 -30.48
C GLU A 266 -9.64 -8.86 -30.51
N TRP A 267 -8.93 -7.78 -30.81
CA TRP A 267 -7.50 -7.83 -31.10
C TRP A 267 -6.57 -7.18 -30.05
N PHE A 268 -7.11 -6.50 -29.02
CA PHE A 268 -6.34 -5.97 -27.89
C PHE A 268 -7.25 -5.64 -26.71
N THR A 269 -6.68 -5.37 -25.55
CA THR A 269 -7.38 -4.84 -24.37
C THR A 269 -6.71 -3.56 -23.94
N THR A 270 -7.50 -2.56 -23.61
CA THR A 270 -7.04 -1.28 -23.05
C THR A 270 -7.70 -1.05 -21.71
N LEU A 271 -6.88 -0.67 -20.73
CA LEU A 271 -7.33 -0.10 -19.46
C LEU A 271 -6.89 1.36 -19.41
N PHE A 272 -7.82 2.27 -19.23
CA PHE A 272 -7.54 3.66 -18.91
C PHE A 272 -8.12 3.98 -17.55
N GLU A 273 -7.30 4.56 -16.65
CA GLU A 273 -7.69 5.01 -15.32
C GLU A 273 -7.34 6.48 -15.16
N TYR A 274 -8.21 7.21 -14.49
CA TYR A 274 -7.97 8.58 -14.07
C TYR A 274 -8.41 8.74 -12.61
N LYS A 275 -7.56 9.36 -11.80
CA LYS A 275 -7.83 9.65 -10.40
C LYS A 275 -7.60 11.11 -10.07
N ARG A 276 -8.40 11.61 -9.12
CA ARG A 276 -8.23 12.92 -8.51
C ARG A 276 -8.64 12.84 -7.06
N TYR A 277 -7.67 12.85 -6.16
CA TYR A 277 -7.86 12.75 -4.73
C TYR A 277 -7.49 14.08 -4.08
N LEU A 278 -8.44 14.72 -3.41
CA LEU A 278 -8.28 15.99 -2.72
C LEU A 278 -8.94 15.88 -1.33
N ASN A 279 -8.50 14.88 -0.54
CA ASN A 279 -9.03 14.62 0.81
C ASN A 279 -8.23 15.33 1.91
N GLY A 280 -7.09 15.94 1.56
CA GLY A 280 -6.26 16.76 2.44
C GLY A 280 -6.58 18.26 2.36
N PRO A 281 -5.80 19.11 3.02
CA PRO A 281 -5.94 20.55 2.96
C PRO A 281 -5.55 21.13 1.60
N GLU A 282 -6.29 22.13 1.16
CA GLU A 282 -6.11 22.77 -0.14
C GLU A 282 -4.86 23.69 -0.20
N THR A 283 -4.24 24.00 0.94
CA THR A 283 -3.11 24.96 0.98
C THR A 283 -1.79 24.31 1.33
N SER A 284 -0.71 24.74 0.65
CA SER A 284 0.65 24.24 0.88
C SER A 284 1.17 24.43 2.31
N SER A 285 0.74 25.47 3.01
CA SER A 285 1.10 25.72 4.42
C SER A 285 0.45 24.72 5.37
N GLN A 286 -0.74 24.23 5.04
CA GLN A 286 -1.44 23.21 5.83
C GLN A 286 -0.90 21.80 5.56
N LYS A 287 -0.40 21.52 4.34
CA LYS A 287 0.22 20.24 3.99
C LYS A 287 1.52 19.95 4.77
N ARG A 288 2.17 20.99 5.31
CA ARG A 288 3.46 20.86 5.99
C ARG A 288 3.40 20.40 7.44
N ASN A 289 2.22 20.24 8.04
CA ASN A 289 2.10 19.74 9.40
C ASN A 289 1.63 18.28 9.42
N PRO A 290 2.54 17.29 9.46
CA PRO A 290 2.19 15.88 9.39
C PRO A 290 1.46 15.36 10.64
N MET A 291 1.40 16.14 11.72
CA MET A 291 0.79 15.74 12.99
C MET A 291 -0.70 16.07 13.10
N LEU A 292 -1.25 16.89 12.20
CA LEU A 292 -2.66 17.26 12.26
C LEU A 292 -3.53 16.22 11.53
N LEU A 293 -4.52 15.65 12.21
CA LEU A 293 -5.55 14.80 11.57
C LEU A 293 -6.24 15.52 10.41
N ALA A 294 -6.32 16.85 10.50
CA ALA A 294 -6.85 17.71 9.46
C ALA A 294 -6.14 17.54 8.12
N THR A 295 -4.86 17.27 8.12
CA THR A 295 -4.02 17.23 6.91
C THR A 295 -3.94 15.84 6.28
N LYS A 296 -4.54 14.83 6.92
CA LYS A 296 -4.50 13.43 6.46
C LYS A 296 -5.84 13.02 5.86
N PRO A 297 -5.85 12.14 4.86
CA PRO A 297 -7.06 11.44 4.48
C PRO A 297 -7.57 10.61 5.68
N LEU A 298 -8.83 10.20 5.65
CA LEU A 298 -9.34 9.26 6.65
C LEU A 298 -8.65 7.90 6.45
N PRO A 299 -8.35 7.14 7.51
CA PRO A 299 -7.59 5.89 7.42
C PRO A 299 -8.17 4.84 6.47
N TRP A 300 -9.44 4.93 6.20
CA TRP A 300 -10.18 4.03 5.31
C TRP A 300 -10.46 4.61 3.92
N GLN A 301 -10.00 5.84 3.61
CA GLN A 301 -10.12 6.43 2.26
C GLN A 301 -8.95 5.97 1.38
N MET A 302 -9.07 4.79 0.83
CA MET A 302 -8.03 4.15 0.02
C MET A 302 -8.62 3.71 -1.32
N GLY A 303 -8.77 4.68 -2.22
CA GLY A 303 -9.26 4.44 -3.57
C GLY A 303 -8.24 3.69 -4.47
N PRO A 304 -8.59 3.39 -5.72
CA PRO A 304 -7.70 2.76 -6.68
C PRO A 304 -6.37 3.52 -6.83
N THR A 305 -5.27 2.78 -6.89
CA THR A 305 -3.93 3.38 -7.00
C THR A 305 -3.72 4.13 -8.31
N GLY A 306 -4.40 3.70 -9.39
CA GLY A 306 -4.24 4.24 -10.74
C GLY A 306 -2.81 4.13 -11.25
N ILE A 307 -2.04 3.21 -10.73
CA ILE A 307 -0.68 2.81 -11.15
C ILE A 307 -0.55 1.31 -11.00
N ARG A 308 0.30 0.72 -11.80
CA ARG A 308 0.56 -0.73 -11.71
C ARG A 308 1.51 -1.04 -10.56
N GLU A 309 1.17 -2.04 -9.77
CA GLU A 309 2.10 -2.66 -8.83
C GLU A 309 2.93 -3.72 -9.55
N HIS A 310 4.23 -3.70 -9.33
CA HIS A 310 5.18 -4.59 -9.98
C HIS A 310 5.62 -5.71 -9.05
N ASP A 311 5.66 -6.92 -9.57
CA ASP A 311 6.29 -8.09 -8.97
C ASP A 311 7.82 -8.13 -9.16
N ILE A 312 8.37 -7.13 -9.84
CA ILE A 312 9.80 -6.95 -10.13
C ILE A 312 10.46 -6.30 -8.93
N SER A 313 11.51 -6.93 -8.41
CA SER A 313 12.14 -6.52 -7.16
C SER A 313 12.69 -5.09 -7.21
N LEU A 314 13.52 -4.76 -8.21
CA LEU A 314 14.10 -3.43 -8.32
C LEU A 314 13.08 -2.35 -8.69
N LEU A 315 12.15 -2.65 -9.61
CA LEU A 315 11.12 -1.71 -10.02
C LEU A 315 10.09 -1.50 -8.90
N GLY A 316 9.72 -2.56 -8.18
CA GLY A 316 8.83 -2.49 -7.01
C GLY A 316 9.38 -1.64 -5.87
N ASN A 317 10.70 -1.54 -5.71
CA ASN A 317 11.34 -0.67 -4.73
C ASN A 317 11.22 0.84 -5.07
N VAL A 318 10.80 1.18 -6.28
CA VAL A 318 10.65 2.57 -6.76
C VAL A 318 9.17 2.90 -7.01
N THR A 319 8.27 2.06 -6.53
CA THR A 319 6.82 2.28 -6.63
C THR A 319 6.43 3.58 -5.93
N HIS A 320 5.55 4.33 -6.57
CA HIS A 320 5.02 5.57 -6.02
C HIS A 320 3.99 5.30 -4.91
N PRO A 321 4.21 5.76 -3.67
CA PRO A 321 3.17 5.71 -2.65
C PRO A 321 2.06 6.70 -3.02
N VAL A 322 0.81 6.24 -3.02
CA VAL A 322 -0.34 7.07 -3.36
C VAL A 322 -0.60 8.10 -2.27
N ASP A 323 -0.69 9.37 -2.63
CA ASP A 323 -1.14 10.43 -1.72
C ASP A 323 -2.66 10.62 -1.83
N TYR A 324 -3.42 9.89 -1.03
CA TYR A 324 -4.89 10.02 -0.99
C TYR A 324 -5.37 11.40 -0.50
N GLY A 325 -4.48 12.21 0.07
CA GLY A 325 -4.75 13.59 0.48
C GLY A 325 -4.79 14.57 -0.69
N ASP A 326 -3.86 14.43 -1.63
CA ASP A 326 -3.72 15.34 -2.77
C ASP A 326 -2.94 14.71 -3.92
N GLU A 327 -3.66 14.06 -4.83
CA GLU A 327 -3.05 13.45 -6.01
C GLU A 327 -3.96 13.47 -7.23
N LEU A 328 -3.39 13.88 -8.36
CA LEU A 328 -3.94 13.75 -9.69
C LEU A 328 -3.15 12.69 -10.46
N GLY A 329 -3.82 11.84 -11.22
CA GLY A 329 -3.10 10.83 -11.99
C GLY A 329 -3.90 10.21 -13.11
N TRP A 330 -3.17 9.62 -14.05
CA TRP A 330 -3.74 8.75 -15.06
C TRP A 330 -2.82 7.56 -15.30
N ASN A 331 -3.42 6.46 -15.74
CA ASN A 331 -2.76 5.23 -16.16
C ASN A 331 -3.41 4.72 -17.44
N LEU A 332 -2.59 4.31 -18.42
CA LEU A 332 -3.02 3.69 -19.65
C LEU A 332 -2.24 2.40 -19.87
N GLU A 333 -2.95 1.28 -19.94
CA GLU A 333 -2.36 -0.01 -20.24
C GLU A 333 -2.97 -0.60 -21.52
N LEU A 334 -2.11 -1.12 -22.39
CA LEU A 334 -2.48 -1.86 -23.60
C LEU A 334 -1.95 -3.27 -23.49
N ARG A 335 -2.82 -4.27 -23.65
CA ARG A 335 -2.45 -5.69 -23.71
C ARG A 335 -2.82 -6.28 -25.07
N LYS A 336 -1.92 -7.07 -25.63
CA LYS A 336 -2.15 -7.76 -26.89
C LYS A 336 -1.56 -9.15 -26.90
N THR A 337 -2.36 -10.14 -27.26
CA THR A 337 -1.88 -11.46 -27.65
C THR A 337 -1.40 -11.38 -29.10
N LEU A 338 -0.12 -11.62 -29.33
CA LEU A 338 0.51 -11.54 -30.65
C LEU A 338 0.39 -12.87 -31.41
N SER A 339 0.42 -13.99 -30.67
CA SER A 339 0.21 -15.35 -31.14
C SER A 339 -0.15 -16.25 -29.96
N ASP A 340 -0.37 -17.55 -30.19
CA ASP A 340 -0.67 -18.53 -29.13
C ASP A 340 0.40 -18.59 -28.03
N SER A 341 1.62 -18.16 -28.34
CA SER A 341 2.76 -18.22 -27.40
C SER A 341 3.32 -16.85 -27.01
N TRP A 342 2.89 -15.76 -27.65
CA TRP A 342 3.45 -14.44 -27.39
C TRP A 342 2.39 -13.45 -26.95
N SER A 343 2.66 -12.71 -25.90
CA SER A 343 1.88 -11.55 -25.45
C SER A 343 2.77 -10.33 -25.24
N MET A 344 2.14 -9.16 -25.25
CA MET A 344 2.77 -7.87 -25.04
C MET A 344 1.89 -6.99 -24.15
N VAL A 345 2.54 -6.27 -23.24
CA VAL A 345 1.92 -5.21 -22.44
C VAL A 345 2.72 -3.93 -22.64
N ILE A 346 2.03 -2.82 -22.82
CA ILE A 346 2.61 -1.47 -22.81
C ILE A 346 1.81 -0.66 -21.80
N ASN A 347 2.51 0.03 -20.91
CA ASN A 347 1.87 0.87 -19.90
C ASN A 347 2.54 2.23 -19.83
N GLY A 348 1.74 3.25 -19.49
CA GLY A 348 2.20 4.58 -19.14
C GLY A 348 1.33 5.15 -18.04
N ALA A 349 1.96 5.70 -17.00
CA ALA A 349 1.29 6.35 -15.89
C ALA A 349 1.98 7.65 -15.49
N GLN A 350 1.20 8.61 -15.02
CA GLN A 350 1.70 9.87 -14.47
C GLN A 350 0.84 10.29 -13.29
N THR A 351 1.48 10.79 -12.24
CA THR A 351 0.82 11.41 -11.09
C THR A 351 1.52 12.70 -10.68
N SER A 352 0.82 13.58 -10.01
CA SER A 352 1.37 14.74 -9.30
C SER A 352 0.40 15.25 -8.24
N GLN A 353 0.87 16.05 -7.33
CA GLN A 353 -0.01 16.84 -6.47
C GLN A 353 -0.72 17.94 -7.26
N SER A 354 -1.86 18.45 -6.73
CA SER A 354 -2.57 19.60 -7.28
C SER A 354 -1.84 20.92 -7.03
N SER A 355 -2.29 22.02 -7.66
CA SER A 355 -1.70 23.34 -7.47
C SER A 355 -1.84 23.88 -6.03
N PRO A 356 -0.80 24.46 -5.40
CA PRO A 356 -0.91 25.13 -4.11
C PRO A 356 -1.79 26.37 -4.15
N ASP A 357 -2.03 26.94 -5.33
CA ASP A 357 -2.77 28.23 -5.49
C ASP A 357 -4.29 28.04 -5.61
N GLY A 358 -4.82 26.83 -5.28
CA GLY A 358 -6.25 26.56 -5.22
C GLY A 358 -6.90 26.19 -6.57
N ASP A 359 -6.16 26.21 -7.69
CA ASP A 359 -6.61 25.59 -8.94
C ASP A 359 -6.10 24.14 -9.00
N PRO A 360 -6.93 23.16 -8.69
CA PRO A 360 -6.47 21.78 -8.57
C PRO A 360 -6.05 21.13 -9.88
N GLY A 361 -6.16 21.82 -11.01
CA GLY A 361 -5.88 21.24 -12.31
C GLY A 361 -6.80 20.06 -12.68
N ILE A 362 -6.66 19.57 -13.90
CA ILE A 362 -7.36 18.37 -14.39
C ILE A 362 -6.36 17.24 -14.72
N LEU A 363 -5.14 17.60 -15.11
CA LEU A 363 -4.08 16.66 -15.49
C LEU A 363 -2.86 16.82 -14.57
N PRO A 364 -2.11 15.75 -14.32
CA PRO A 364 -0.86 15.84 -13.58
C PRO A 364 0.14 16.73 -14.31
N THR A 365 0.91 17.48 -13.54
CA THR A 365 1.99 18.35 -14.02
C THR A 365 3.35 17.67 -13.86
N GLN A 366 4.37 18.22 -14.54
CA GLN A 366 5.76 17.82 -14.38
C GLN A 366 6.56 18.84 -13.53
N ASP A 367 5.87 19.79 -12.92
CA ASP A 367 6.48 20.79 -12.06
C ASP A 367 7.06 20.14 -10.80
N PHE A 368 8.26 20.53 -10.47
CA PHE A 368 9.09 19.91 -9.44
C PHE A 368 8.46 19.97 -8.04
N ASP A 369 7.85 21.09 -7.73
CA ASP A 369 7.19 21.37 -6.45
C ASP A 369 5.84 20.62 -6.25
N ARG A 370 5.46 19.79 -7.25
CA ARG A 370 4.23 19.00 -7.25
C ARG A 370 4.44 17.50 -7.06
N ASN A 371 5.63 17.09 -6.68
CA ASN A 371 5.98 15.67 -6.54
C ASN A 371 5.60 14.84 -7.78
N PRO A 372 5.99 15.25 -9.00
CA PRO A 372 5.63 14.51 -10.19
C PRO A 372 6.27 13.14 -10.19
N TRP A 373 5.47 12.16 -10.56
CA TRP A 373 5.92 10.80 -10.83
C TRP A 373 5.44 10.34 -12.20
N GLN A 374 6.26 9.56 -12.90
CA GLN A 374 5.92 8.96 -14.18
C GLN A 374 6.55 7.60 -14.30
N GLU A 375 5.84 6.71 -14.98
CA GLU A 375 6.34 5.41 -15.37
C GLU A 375 5.89 5.05 -16.78
N TYR A 376 6.80 4.46 -17.52
CA TYR A 376 6.54 3.86 -18.83
C TYR A 376 7.22 2.53 -18.89
N TYR A 377 6.51 1.49 -19.32
CA TYR A 377 7.15 0.21 -19.55
C TYR A 377 6.56 -0.54 -20.74
N ALA A 378 7.36 -1.47 -21.29
CA ALA A 378 6.93 -2.43 -22.27
C ALA A 378 7.41 -3.82 -21.86
N GLU A 379 6.53 -4.79 -21.90
CA GLU A 379 6.75 -6.17 -21.50
C GLU A 379 6.41 -7.09 -22.66
N PHE A 380 7.25 -8.09 -22.90
CA PHE A 380 7.05 -9.16 -23.85
C PHE A 380 7.16 -10.49 -23.12
N GLU A 381 6.16 -11.32 -23.29
CA GLU A 381 6.06 -12.62 -22.68
C GLU A 381 5.97 -13.71 -23.75
N TYR A 382 6.77 -14.75 -23.58
CA TYR A 382 6.70 -15.98 -24.33
C TYR A 382 6.33 -17.14 -23.42
N SER A 383 5.29 -17.88 -23.75
CA SER A 383 4.82 -19.07 -23.02
C SER A 383 4.77 -20.26 -23.98
N GLY A 384 5.77 -21.14 -23.90
CA GLY A 384 5.83 -22.41 -24.63
C GLY A 384 5.63 -23.61 -23.69
N SER A 385 5.59 -24.82 -24.26
CA SER A 385 5.33 -26.04 -23.49
C SER A 385 6.41 -26.38 -22.45
N SER A 386 7.65 -26.00 -22.70
CA SER A 386 8.80 -26.31 -21.81
C SER A 386 9.66 -25.10 -21.49
N PHE A 387 9.28 -23.93 -21.95
CA PHE A 387 10.04 -22.72 -21.76
C PHE A 387 9.12 -21.52 -21.60
N TYR A 388 9.37 -20.71 -20.56
CA TYR A 388 8.73 -19.43 -20.32
C TYR A 388 9.79 -18.33 -20.28
N GLN A 389 9.50 -17.21 -20.90
CA GLN A 389 10.36 -16.03 -20.89
C GLN A 389 9.53 -14.77 -20.77
N ARG A 390 9.95 -13.87 -19.89
CA ARG A 390 9.41 -12.51 -19.78
C ARG A 390 10.57 -11.52 -19.85
N LEU A 391 10.47 -10.58 -20.76
CA LEU A 391 11.42 -9.48 -20.94
C LEU A 391 10.69 -8.17 -20.78
N LEU A 392 11.28 -7.23 -20.05
CA LEU A 392 10.69 -5.95 -19.81
C LEU A 392 11.74 -4.84 -19.93
N ILE A 393 11.30 -3.67 -20.34
CA ILE A 393 12.03 -2.42 -20.23
C ILE A 393 11.12 -1.41 -19.56
N ALA A 394 11.61 -0.74 -18.52
CA ALA A 394 10.85 0.29 -17.81
C ALA A 394 11.70 1.54 -17.60
N TYR A 395 11.01 2.67 -17.55
CA TYR A 395 11.56 3.96 -17.19
C TYR A 395 10.65 4.59 -16.15
N THR A 396 11.23 5.04 -15.04
CA THR A 396 10.52 5.76 -13.98
C THR A 396 11.23 7.08 -13.69
N ARG A 397 10.45 8.12 -13.47
CA ARG A 397 10.92 9.40 -12.96
C ARG A 397 10.19 9.70 -11.66
N SER A 398 10.93 9.99 -10.62
CA SER A 398 10.42 10.34 -9.30
C SER A 398 11.06 11.63 -8.81
N VAL A 399 10.31 12.43 -8.08
CA VAL A 399 10.84 13.59 -7.35
C VAL A 399 10.72 13.27 -5.87
N LEU A 400 11.85 13.26 -5.20
CA LEU A 400 11.92 13.13 -3.75
C LEU A 400 11.77 14.51 -3.11
N SER A 401 10.56 15.04 -3.12
CA SER A 401 10.26 16.27 -2.42
C SER A 401 9.70 15.93 -1.06
N GLY A 402 10.41 15.95 -0.10
CA GLY A 402 9.68 15.62 1.11
C GLY A 402 10.19 16.23 2.35
N GLN A 403 11.36 16.52 2.40
CA GLN A 403 11.87 17.01 3.67
C GLN A 403 12.89 18.09 3.40
N SER A 404 12.33 19.30 3.26
CA SER A 404 13.07 20.53 3.49
C SER A 404 14.43 20.62 2.77
N ALA A 405 14.49 21.22 1.59
CA ALA A 405 15.61 21.87 0.95
C ALA A 405 16.47 21.12 -0.07
N ALA A 406 16.11 19.94 -0.51
CA ALA A 406 16.73 19.43 -1.73
C ALA A 406 15.66 19.03 -2.73
N GLU A 407 15.66 19.66 -3.87
CA GLU A 407 14.89 19.25 -5.02
C GLU A 407 15.66 18.12 -5.70
N ILE A 408 15.43 16.87 -5.26
CA ILE A 408 16.08 15.70 -5.83
C ILE A 408 15.14 15.04 -6.81
N MET A 409 15.59 14.88 -8.03
CA MET A 409 14.90 14.13 -9.08
C MET A 409 15.71 12.90 -9.45
N GLU A 410 15.05 11.75 -9.48
CA GLU A 410 15.65 10.48 -9.83
C GLU A 410 15.00 9.92 -11.10
N HIS A 411 15.86 9.48 -12.02
CA HIS A 411 15.47 8.79 -13.23
C HIS A 411 16.00 7.36 -13.18
N TYR A 412 15.11 6.42 -13.32
CA TYR A 412 15.43 5.00 -13.28
C TYR A 412 15.17 4.37 -14.64
N THR A 413 16.08 3.50 -15.06
CA THR A 413 15.89 2.63 -16.24
C THR A 413 16.11 1.19 -15.81
N PHE A 414 15.15 0.33 -16.12
CA PHE A 414 15.14 -1.08 -15.72
C PHE A 414 15.14 -1.99 -16.94
N VAL A 415 15.87 -3.09 -16.84
CA VAL A 415 15.88 -4.17 -17.85
C VAL A 415 15.82 -5.51 -17.13
N PRO A 416 14.63 -5.94 -16.68
CA PRO A 416 14.45 -7.26 -16.09
C PRO A 416 14.21 -8.34 -17.16
N ALA A 417 14.70 -9.54 -16.86
CA ALA A 417 14.49 -10.74 -17.64
C ALA A 417 14.20 -11.94 -16.72
N TYR A 418 13.15 -12.67 -17.02
CA TYR A 418 12.74 -13.88 -16.33
C TYR A 418 12.78 -15.03 -17.32
N LEU A 419 13.45 -16.09 -16.94
CA LEU A 419 13.56 -17.31 -17.75
C LEU A 419 13.16 -18.50 -16.88
N SER A 420 12.30 -19.36 -17.38
CA SER A 420 11.96 -20.62 -16.75
C SER A 420 11.99 -21.74 -17.77
N TRP A 421 12.67 -22.81 -17.44
CA TRP A 421 12.84 -23.99 -18.27
C TRP A 421 12.38 -25.26 -17.56
N HIS A 422 11.54 -26.03 -18.22
CA HIS A 422 10.97 -27.28 -17.76
C HIS A 422 11.62 -28.44 -18.53
N PRO A 423 12.79 -28.94 -18.11
CA PRO A 423 13.45 -30.05 -18.79
C PRO A 423 12.64 -31.36 -18.77
N ASN A 424 11.80 -31.51 -17.76
CA ASN A 424 10.80 -32.59 -17.63
C ASN A 424 9.65 -32.13 -16.72
N GLU A 425 8.64 -32.97 -16.54
CA GLU A 425 7.43 -32.67 -15.75
C GLU A 425 7.71 -32.38 -14.27
N ASN A 426 8.83 -32.86 -13.74
CA ASN A 426 9.14 -32.79 -12.31
C ASN A 426 10.16 -31.68 -11.96
N LEU A 427 10.84 -31.10 -12.93
CA LEU A 427 11.90 -30.14 -12.67
C LEU A 427 11.66 -28.82 -13.40
N VAL A 428 11.68 -27.74 -12.65
CA VAL A 428 11.67 -26.37 -13.18
C VAL A 428 12.95 -25.67 -12.75
N LEU A 429 13.67 -25.10 -13.71
CA LEU A 429 14.84 -24.25 -13.47
C LEU A 429 14.47 -22.82 -13.85
N SER A 430 14.63 -21.88 -12.94
CA SER A 430 14.29 -20.49 -13.20
C SER A 430 15.47 -19.55 -12.89
N THR A 431 15.53 -18.48 -13.66
CA THR A 431 16.51 -17.41 -13.47
C THR A 431 15.83 -16.06 -13.63
N VAL A 432 16.12 -15.16 -12.70
CA VAL A 432 15.73 -13.75 -12.74
C VAL A 432 16.99 -12.92 -12.84
N VAL A 433 17.01 -11.97 -13.74
CA VAL A 433 18.09 -10.97 -13.89
C VAL A 433 17.43 -9.61 -14.01
N GLU A 434 17.63 -8.74 -13.05
CA GLU A 434 17.14 -7.36 -13.08
C GLU A 434 18.32 -6.41 -13.01
N LEU A 435 18.35 -5.44 -13.91
CA LEU A 435 19.36 -4.39 -13.94
C LEU A 435 18.67 -3.04 -13.88
N GLN A 436 19.16 -2.18 -13.01
CA GLN A 436 18.69 -0.81 -12.83
C GLN A 436 19.85 0.15 -13.00
N ASN A 437 19.62 1.21 -13.77
CA ASN A 437 20.50 2.37 -13.82
C ASN A 437 19.73 3.58 -13.30
N THR A 438 20.27 4.25 -12.29
CA THR A 438 19.68 5.42 -11.66
C THR A 438 20.53 6.64 -11.97
N LYS A 439 19.88 7.75 -12.35
CA LYS A 439 20.49 9.07 -12.48
C LYS A 439 19.82 10.01 -11.50
N VAL A 440 20.64 10.65 -10.68
CA VAL A 440 20.19 11.60 -9.66
C VAL A 440 20.58 13.01 -10.08
N TYR A 441 19.61 13.92 -10.00
CA TYR A 441 19.78 15.34 -10.28
C TYR A 441 19.32 16.12 -9.05
N GLY A 442 19.99 17.20 -8.72
CA GLY A 442 19.56 18.08 -7.63
C GLY A 442 20.70 18.60 -6.78
N GLU A 443 20.35 19.30 -5.74
CA GLU A 443 21.28 19.88 -4.78
C GLU A 443 20.99 19.33 -3.38
N LEU A 444 22.01 18.78 -2.73
CA LEU A 444 21.90 18.35 -1.34
C LEU A 444 22.05 19.56 -0.39
N TYR A 445 21.56 19.44 0.83
CA TYR A 445 21.74 20.42 1.91
C TYR A 445 23.17 20.84 2.19
N SER A 446 24.13 19.97 1.87
CA SER A 446 25.56 20.26 1.99
C SER A 446 26.06 21.28 0.95
N GLY A 447 25.21 21.67 -0.02
CA GLY A 447 25.62 22.46 -1.19
C GLY A 447 26.28 21.61 -2.28
N ASP A 448 26.32 20.29 -2.12
CA ASP A 448 26.84 19.39 -3.14
C ASP A 448 25.81 19.21 -4.26
N VAL A 449 26.17 19.58 -5.48
CA VAL A 449 25.34 19.39 -6.67
C VAL A 449 25.46 17.95 -7.12
N LEU A 450 24.32 17.23 -7.12
CA LEU A 450 24.23 15.84 -7.58
C LEU A 450 23.95 15.72 -9.08
N GLU A 451 24.23 16.74 -9.85
CA GLU A 451 23.92 16.76 -11.27
C GLU A 451 24.63 15.64 -12.03
N GLY A 452 23.85 14.72 -12.62
CA GLY A 452 24.36 13.61 -13.40
C GLY A 452 25.02 12.48 -12.62
N HIS A 453 24.82 12.40 -11.30
CA HIS A 453 25.31 11.26 -10.53
C HIS A 453 24.59 9.97 -10.97
N ASN A 454 25.39 8.95 -11.32
CA ASN A 454 24.84 7.69 -11.80
C ASN A 454 25.25 6.56 -10.87
N PHE A 455 24.30 5.67 -10.56
CA PHE A 455 24.62 4.42 -9.91
C PHE A 455 23.80 3.26 -10.50
N GLN A 456 24.24 2.04 -10.25
CA GLN A 456 23.66 0.84 -10.78
C GLN A 456 23.31 -0.14 -9.67
N SER A 457 22.18 -0.82 -9.83
CA SER A 457 21.77 -1.93 -8.99
C SER A 457 21.46 -3.15 -9.84
N GLY A 458 21.72 -4.32 -9.30
CA GLY A 458 21.39 -5.60 -9.92
C GLY A 458 20.73 -6.53 -8.90
N HIS A 459 19.77 -7.32 -9.38
CA HIS A 459 19.11 -8.38 -8.63
C HIS A 459 19.09 -9.65 -9.47
N PHE A 460 19.59 -10.75 -8.89
CA PHE A 460 19.76 -12.03 -9.57
C PHE A 460 19.20 -13.15 -8.71
N ILE A 461 18.35 -14.00 -9.29
CA ILE A 461 17.87 -15.22 -8.66
C ILE A 461 18.16 -16.38 -9.59
N ALA A 462 18.66 -17.48 -9.00
CA ALA A 462 18.69 -18.78 -9.65
C ALA A 462 17.94 -19.77 -8.76
N SER A 463 16.94 -20.45 -9.28
CA SER A 463 16.14 -21.39 -8.53
C SER A 463 15.91 -22.71 -9.26
N ALA A 464 15.66 -23.74 -8.48
CA ALA A 464 15.28 -25.06 -8.95
C ALA A 464 14.10 -25.57 -8.09
N ASP A 465 13.04 -26.00 -8.76
CA ASP A 465 11.85 -26.59 -8.15
C ASP A 465 11.71 -28.03 -8.62
N TYR A 466 11.60 -28.97 -7.68
CA TYR A 466 11.48 -30.39 -7.95
C TYR A 466 10.18 -30.95 -7.38
N GLU A 467 9.39 -31.62 -8.24
CA GLU A 467 8.11 -32.24 -7.91
C GLU A 467 7.11 -31.32 -7.20
N HIS A 468 7.24 -29.99 -7.34
CA HIS A 468 6.47 -28.98 -6.61
C HIS A 468 6.53 -29.09 -5.07
N ASN A 469 7.39 -29.96 -4.54
CA ASN A 469 7.54 -30.22 -3.13
C ASN A 469 8.86 -29.71 -2.55
N TYR A 470 9.84 -29.48 -3.39
CA TYR A 470 11.17 -29.02 -3.00
C TYR A 470 11.58 -27.84 -3.87
N SER A 471 12.01 -26.77 -3.24
CA SER A 471 12.63 -25.67 -3.97
C SER A 471 13.93 -25.22 -3.29
N ALA A 472 14.84 -24.73 -4.10
CA ALA A 472 16.06 -24.08 -3.65
C ALA A 472 16.35 -22.86 -4.50
N ALA A 473 16.78 -21.76 -3.89
CA ALA A 473 17.13 -20.54 -4.58
C ALA A 473 18.40 -19.91 -4.00
N ILE A 474 19.15 -19.23 -4.87
CA ILE A 474 20.22 -18.30 -4.49
C ILE A 474 19.81 -16.93 -5.00
N ILE A 475 19.89 -15.94 -4.12
CA ILE A 475 19.54 -14.54 -4.37
C ILE A 475 20.82 -13.71 -4.22
N TRP A 476 21.11 -12.86 -5.18
CA TRP A 476 22.25 -11.96 -5.15
C TRP A 476 21.84 -10.56 -5.59
N ASP A 477 21.91 -9.63 -4.65
CA ASP A 477 21.76 -8.20 -4.89
C ASP A 477 23.10 -7.50 -4.92
N THR A 478 23.20 -6.47 -5.76
CA THR A 478 24.40 -5.64 -5.85
C THR A 478 24.01 -4.19 -6.12
N SER A 479 24.76 -3.23 -5.56
CA SER A 479 24.57 -1.81 -5.84
C SER A 479 25.84 -1.02 -5.58
N ASN A 480 26.07 0.02 -6.41
CA ASN A 480 27.07 1.05 -6.15
C ASN A 480 26.42 2.40 -5.75
N ASP A 481 25.18 2.37 -5.28
CA ASP A 481 24.47 3.51 -4.71
C ASP A 481 25.25 4.03 -3.47
N PRO A 482 25.72 5.29 -3.47
CA PRO A 482 26.46 5.86 -2.35
C PRO A 482 25.73 5.79 -1.01
N GLY A 483 24.38 5.84 -1.02
CA GLY A 483 23.55 5.73 0.18
C GLY A 483 23.53 4.35 0.80
N LEU A 484 23.94 3.31 0.06
CA LEU A 484 23.95 1.92 0.49
C LEU A 484 25.36 1.39 0.77
N LEU A 485 26.42 2.14 0.40
CA LEU A 485 27.81 1.70 0.58
C LEU A 485 28.21 1.75 2.05
N THR A 486 28.86 0.69 2.51
CA THR A 486 29.41 0.59 3.85
C THR A 486 30.92 0.41 3.82
N ASN A 487 31.62 0.94 4.81
CA ASN A 487 33.06 0.72 5.03
C ASN A 487 33.96 1.15 3.84
N GLY A 488 33.55 2.16 3.03
CA GLY A 488 34.35 2.64 1.91
C GLY A 488 34.40 1.68 0.73
N ALA A 489 33.46 0.76 0.63
CA ALA A 489 33.30 -0.11 -0.54
C ALA A 489 32.88 0.71 -1.77
N GLU A 490 33.31 0.32 -2.97
CA GLU A 490 32.81 0.89 -4.22
C GLU A 490 31.53 0.22 -4.68
N ILE A 491 31.30 -1.03 -4.28
CA ILE A 491 30.11 -1.83 -4.59
C ILE A 491 29.73 -2.62 -3.35
N GLN A 492 28.47 -2.62 -3.00
CA GLN A 492 27.89 -3.45 -1.95
C GLN A 492 27.22 -4.69 -2.54
N HIS A 493 27.35 -5.81 -1.85
CA HIS A 493 26.74 -7.08 -2.22
C HIS A 493 25.93 -7.65 -1.07
N TRP A 494 24.78 -8.25 -1.42
CA TRP A 494 23.95 -9.02 -0.50
C TRP A 494 23.70 -10.38 -1.14
N VAL A 495 23.95 -11.44 -0.40
CA VAL A 495 23.80 -12.82 -0.91
C VAL A 495 23.04 -13.63 0.13
N SER A 496 21.99 -14.30 -0.30
CA SER A 496 21.23 -15.23 0.52
C SER A 496 20.86 -16.49 -0.26
N GLY A 497 20.64 -17.57 0.48
CA GLY A 497 20.13 -18.82 -0.03
C GLY A 497 18.85 -19.21 0.69
N GLU A 498 17.89 -19.77 -0.04
CA GLU A 498 16.61 -20.24 0.47
C GLU A 498 16.37 -21.69 0.05
N VAL A 499 15.78 -22.46 0.94
CA VAL A 499 15.22 -23.78 0.66
C VAL A 499 13.80 -23.87 1.19
N SER A 500 12.93 -24.50 0.42
CA SER A 500 11.54 -24.74 0.82
C SER A 500 11.18 -26.20 0.57
N VAL A 501 10.44 -26.80 1.50
CA VAL A 501 10.01 -28.19 1.44
C VAL A 501 8.54 -28.29 1.80
N LYS A 502 7.79 -29.05 1.02
CA LYS A 502 6.41 -29.45 1.30
C LYS A 502 6.39 -30.95 1.67
N PRO A 503 6.61 -31.33 2.95
CA PRO A 503 6.71 -32.75 3.34
C PRO A 503 5.41 -33.51 3.16
N ARG A 504 4.28 -32.80 3.21
CA ARG A 504 2.91 -33.33 2.98
C ARG A 504 1.99 -32.20 2.58
N ASP A 505 0.81 -32.55 2.09
CA ASP A 505 -0.22 -31.56 1.79
C ASP A 505 -0.57 -30.73 3.03
N GLY A 506 -0.73 -29.44 2.83
CA GLY A 506 -1.00 -28.48 3.89
C GLY A 506 0.19 -28.07 4.74
N MET A 507 1.42 -28.62 4.55
CA MET A 507 2.59 -28.29 5.37
C MET A 507 3.74 -27.74 4.50
N TRP A 508 4.22 -26.54 4.83
CA TRP A 508 5.34 -25.87 4.21
C TRP A 508 6.41 -25.52 5.25
N LEU A 509 7.64 -25.83 4.91
CA LEU A 509 8.83 -25.45 5.68
C LEU A 509 9.72 -24.62 4.78
N ARG A 510 10.16 -23.46 5.23
CA ARG A 510 11.10 -22.60 4.52
C ARG A 510 12.24 -22.24 5.44
N ALA A 511 13.46 -22.27 4.94
CA ALA A 511 14.63 -21.80 5.65
C ALA A 511 15.47 -20.94 4.71
N SER A 512 15.97 -19.82 5.20
CA SER A 512 16.91 -18.98 4.47
C SER A 512 18.09 -18.59 5.36
N TYR A 513 19.23 -18.32 4.72
CA TYR A 513 20.44 -17.85 5.37
C TYR A 513 21.19 -16.91 4.45
N GLY A 514 21.67 -15.81 5.00
CA GLY A 514 22.52 -14.88 4.27
C GLY A 514 22.23 -13.44 4.62
N LYS A 515 22.55 -12.57 3.66
CA LYS A 515 22.38 -11.13 3.76
C LYS A 515 21.37 -10.66 2.71
N GLU A 516 20.34 -9.95 3.14
CA GLU A 516 19.28 -9.39 2.31
C GLU A 516 19.33 -7.86 2.32
N LYS A 517 19.11 -7.25 1.17
CA LYS A 517 19.24 -5.79 0.99
C LYS A 517 18.15 -5.01 1.75
N GLY A 518 16.97 -5.57 1.95
CA GLY A 518 15.80 -4.79 2.33
C GLY A 518 15.26 -3.96 1.16
N GLY A 519 14.45 -2.96 1.44
CA GLY A 519 13.87 -2.07 0.42
C GLY A 519 12.43 -1.70 0.72
N VAL A 520 11.76 -1.06 -0.23
CA VAL A 520 10.34 -0.68 -0.13
C VAL A 520 9.46 -1.83 -0.62
N ARG A 521 8.41 -2.13 0.10
CA ARG A 521 7.33 -3.03 -0.34
C ARG A 521 6.02 -2.28 -0.33
N CYS A 522 5.30 -2.33 -1.44
CA CYS A 522 4.01 -1.68 -1.61
C CYS A 522 2.93 -2.71 -1.95
N THR A 523 1.73 -2.50 -1.41
CA THR A 523 0.53 -3.28 -1.74
C THR A 523 -0.69 -2.39 -1.54
N GLY A 524 -1.59 -2.31 -2.52
CA GLY A 524 -2.79 -1.48 -2.46
C GLY A 524 -2.50 0.02 -2.24
N GLY A 525 -1.35 0.52 -2.72
CA GLY A 525 -0.92 1.91 -2.53
C GLY A 525 -0.30 2.22 -1.17
N VAL A 526 -0.26 1.26 -0.24
CA VAL A 526 0.42 1.38 1.05
C VAL A 526 1.84 0.84 0.92
N CYS A 527 2.82 1.63 1.29
CA CYS A 527 4.24 1.28 1.21
C CYS A 527 4.88 1.19 2.60
N ARG A 528 5.79 0.25 2.75
CA ARG A 528 6.62 0.07 3.96
C ARG A 528 8.08 -0.15 3.58
N VAL A 529 8.97 0.40 4.39
CA VAL A 529 10.41 0.15 4.28
C VAL A 529 10.77 -1.09 5.07
N LEU A 530 11.32 -2.10 4.41
CA LEU A 530 11.85 -3.29 5.04
C LEU A 530 13.32 -3.10 5.32
N ASN A 531 13.73 -3.28 6.56
CA ASN A 531 15.14 -3.15 6.94
C ASN A 531 15.98 -4.29 6.37
N PRO A 532 17.26 -4.04 5.99
CA PRO A 532 18.21 -5.11 5.64
C PRO A 532 18.30 -6.13 6.77
N PHE A 533 18.43 -7.39 6.41
CA PHE A 533 18.60 -8.47 7.38
C PHE A 533 19.80 -9.34 7.01
N GLU A 534 20.60 -9.71 8.00
CA GLU A 534 21.71 -10.65 7.85
C GLU A 534 21.60 -11.74 8.92
N GLY A 535 21.39 -12.99 8.50
CA GLY A 535 21.25 -14.09 9.45
C GLY A 535 20.46 -15.27 8.91
N PHE A 536 19.84 -15.99 9.81
CA PHE A 536 19.03 -17.18 9.57
C PHE A 536 17.55 -16.86 9.80
N ARG A 537 16.70 -17.29 8.87
CA ARG A 537 15.23 -17.27 9.00
C ARG A 537 14.68 -18.68 8.81
N PHE A 538 13.59 -18.96 9.51
CA PHE A 538 12.82 -20.19 9.35
C PHE A 538 11.33 -19.86 9.42
N ALA A 539 10.54 -20.45 8.52
CA ALA A 539 9.10 -20.37 8.52
C ALA A 539 8.47 -21.76 8.42
N LEU A 540 7.43 -21.95 9.20
CA LEU A 540 6.54 -23.12 9.14
C LEU A 540 5.13 -22.62 8.89
N GLU A 541 4.46 -23.17 7.90
CA GLU A 541 3.03 -23.03 7.69
C GLU A 541 2.42 -24.43 7.63
N TRP A 542 1.38 -24.64 8.41
CA TRP A 542 0.68 -25.92 8.46
C TRP A 542 -0.84 -25.69 8.53
N ARG A 543 -1.56 -26.33 7.63
CA ARG A 543 -3.03 -26.32 7.54
C ARG A 543 -3.55 -27.76 7.62
N LEU A 544 -4.57 -27.99 8.45
CA LEU A 544 -5.24 -29.27 8.66
C LEU A 544 -6.68 -29.19 8.13
#